data_8c55b2d51aa9704794ddcf559ed51ddc
#
_entry.id   8c55b2d51aa9704794ddcf559ed51ddc
#
_cell.length_a   1.000
_cell.length_b   1.000
_cell.length_c   1.000
_cell.angle_alpha   90.00
_cell.angle_beta   90.00
_cell.angle_gamma   90.00
#
_symmetry.space_group_name_H-M   'P 1'
#
loop_
_entity.id
_entity.type
_entity.pdbx_description
1 polymer ?
#
loop_
_entity_poly.entity_id
_entity_poly.type
_entity_poly.pdbx_seq_one_letter_code
_entity_poly.pdbx_strand_id
1 'polypeptide(L)'
;MKTINFEKLKQVLPKIPGILRKKEYFNSAVLIPLVWHNEEYNFLFEKRAAKIRQGSEICFPGGEHDPESDKSLFDTAVRETIEELGVKEDKIVFIGKTDILVGNMGVTVDPFLAEIKINSIDELNPDKDEVEKVFLIPISFFYKTPPEIYYLKLQVHPYYTTENGEKIDLFPAKELDLPEKYLNPWTAGKHKVMAWRTNEGTIWGMTAALISEIISKIKLSEEG
;
A
#
# COMPACT_ATOMS: atom_id res chain seq x y z
N MET A 1 -14.33 -8.34 41.67
CA MET A 1 -13.44 -8.46 40.49
C MET A 1 -13.11 -9.95 40.32
N LYS A 2 -13.44 -10.58 39.17
CA LYS A 2 -13.04 -12.00 38.95
C LYS A 2 -11.52 -12.02 38.84
N THR A 3 -10.86 -12.91 39.58
CA THR A 3 -9.41 -13.09 39.53
C THR A 3 -9.00 -13.47 38.11
N ILE A 4 -8.02 -12.76 37.54
CA ILE A 4 -7.49 -13.04 36.21
C ILE A 4 -6.87 -14.43 36.23
N ASN A 5 -7.31 -15.33 35.33
CA ASN A 5 -6.69 -16.64 35.14
C ASN A 5 -5.61 -16.53 34.05
N PHE A 6 -4.35 -16.48 34.46
CA PHE A 6 -3.21 -16.31 33.54
C PHE A 6 -3.04 -17.49 32.57
N GLU A 7 -3.40 -18.71 32.93
CA GLU A 7 -3.34 -19.85 32.02
C GLU A 7 -4.35 -19.73 30.88
N LYS A 8 -5.57 -19.26 31.18
CA LYS A 8 -6.56 -18.95 30.13
C LYS A 8 -6.15 -17.77 29.29
N LEU A 9 -5.57 -16.71 29.89
CA LEU A 9 -5.07 -15.58 29.15
C LEU A 9 -3.96 -16.00 28.18
N LYS A 10 -3.02 -16.84 28.63
CA LYS A 10 -1.93 -17.36 27.81
C LYS A 10 -2.41 -18.15 26.58
N GLN A 11 -3.54 -18.87 26.71
CA GLN A 11 -4.13 -19.62 25.59
C GLN A 11 -4.74 -18.74 24.50
N VAL A 12 -5.19 -17.53 24.83
CA VAL A 12 -5.81 -16.59 23.87
C VAL A 12 -4.83 -15.57 23.30
N LEU A 13 -3.62 -15.50 23.82
CA LEU A 13 -2.56 -14.65 23.25
C LEU A 13 -2.07 -15.24 21.92
N PRO A 14 -1.87 -14.41 20.89
CA PRO A 14 -1.40 -14.88 19.60
C PRO A 14 0.02 -15.44 19.70
N LYS A 15 0.27 -16.58 19.09
CA LYS A 15 1.64 -17.18 19.00
C LYS A 15 2.57 -16.33 18.13
N ILE A 16 2.02 -15.71 17.08
CA ILE A 16 2.72 -14.80 16.19
C ILE A 16 2.04 -13.45 16.33
N PRO A 17 2.78 -12.39 16.69
CA PRO A 17 2.20 -11.04 16.80
C PRO A 17 1.59 -10.58 15.47
N GLY A 18 0.45 -9.93 15.56
CA GLY A 18 -0.20 -9.23 14.45
C GLY A 18 -0.14 -7.71 14.64
N ILE A 19 -0.80 -7.00 13.74
CA ILE A 19 -0.99 -5.56 13.86
C ILE A 19 -2.19 -5.32 14.78
N LEU A 20 -1.94 -4.62 15.91
CA LEU A 20 -3.01 -4.26 16.85
C LEU A 20 -4.06 -3.38 16.15
N ARG A 21 -5.34 -3.75 16.34
CA ARG A 21 -6.48 -3.05 15.75
C ARG A 21 -6.52 -3.10 14.21
N LYS A 22 -5.85 -4.06 13.57
CA LYS A 22 -5.88 -4.19 12.10
C LYS A 22 -7.30 -4.17 11.51
N LYS A 23 -8.30 -4.70 12.24
CA LYS A 23 -9.72 -4.70 11.81
C LYS A 23 -10.34 -3.31 11.70
N GLU A 24 -9.75 -2.30 12.34
CA GLU A 24 -10.21 -0.91 12.29
C GLU A 24 -9.49 -0.12 11.18
N TYR A 25 -8.51 -0.73 10.52
CA TYR A 25 -7.75 -0.13 9.43
C TYR A 25 -8.46 -0.36 8.10
N PHE A 26 -8.23 0.53 7.16
CA PHE A 26 -8.50 0.28 5.76
C PHE A 26 -7.50 -0.77 5.27
N ASN A 27 -7.98 -1.99 5.08
CA ASN A 27 -7.16 -3.11 4.67
C ASN A 27 -7.25 -3.27 3.15
N SER A 28 -6.12 -3.19 2.48
CA SER A 28 -6.01 -3.39 1.04
C SER A 28 -4.97 -4.44 0.71
N ALA A 29 -5.08 -4.98 -0.48
CA ALA A 29 -4.11 -5.89 -1.05
C ALA A 29 -3.72 -5.42 -2.44
N VAL A 30 -2.44 -5.55 -2.79
CA VAL A 30 -1.94 -5.22 -4.11
C VAL A 30 -1.17 -6.39 -4.69
N LEU A 31 -1.30 -6.59 -5.99
CA LEU A 31 -0.40 -7.46 -6.73
C LEU A 31 0.76 -6.60 -7.24
N ILE A 32 1.99 -7.07 -7.07
CA ILE A 32 3.19 -6.52 -7.70
C ILE A 32 3.48 -7.40 -8.92
N PRO A 33 2.99 -7.02 -10.11
CA PRO A 33 3.05 -7.91 -11.25
C PRO A 33 4.39 -7.77 -11.97
N LEU A 34 5.01 -8.92 -12.25
CA LEU A 34 6.21 -9.05 -13.04
C LEU A 34 5.87 -9.61 -14.42
N VAL A 35 6.40 -8.99 -15.47
CA VAL A 35 6.26 -9.47 -16.85
C VAL A 35 7.65 -9.65 -17.44
N TRP A 36 7.90 -10.82 -18.03
CA TRP A 36 9.12 -11.05 -18.81
C TRP A 36 8.97 -10.39 -20.18
N HIS A 37 9.76 -9.37 -20.46
CA HIS A 37 9.72 -8.62 -21.72
C HIS A 37 11.11 -8.04 -22.03
N ASN A 38 11.52 -8.10 -23.32
CA ASN A 38 12.83 -7.61 -23.79
C ASN A 38 14.00 -8.19 -22.97
N GLU A 39 14.00 -9.52 -22.77
CA GLU A 39 15.06 -10.28 -22.10
C GLU A 39 15.28 -9.95 -20.61
N GLU A 40 14.35 -9.23 -19.96
CA GLU A 40 14.37 -8.98 -18.53
C GLU A 40 12.98 -8.93 -17.92
N TYR A 41 12.90 -9.04 -16.58
CA TYR A 41 11.66 -8.80 -15.85
C TYR A 41 11.40 -7.31 -15.72
N ASN A 42 10.13 -6.96 -15.93
CA ASN A 42 9.60 -5.61 -15.80
C ASN A 42 8.50 -5.60 -14.73
N PHE A 43 8.41 -4.52 -13.97
CA PHE A 43 7.18 -4.23 -13.24
C PHE A 43 6.11 -3.74 -14.22
N LEU A 44 4.90 -4.27 -14.06
CA LEU A 44 3.74 -3.78 -14.78
C LEU A 44 3.00 -2.80 -13.88
N PHE A 45 2.78 -1.61 -14.38
CA PHE A 45 2.07 -0.53 -13.70
C PHE A 45 0.80 -0.17 -14.42
N GLU A 46 -0.12 0.38 -13.66
CA GLU A 46 -1.24 1.13 -14.20
C GLU A 46 -1.15 2.60 -13.83
N LYS A 47 -1.73 3.45 -14.67
CA LYS A 47 -2.05 4.83 -14.37
C LYS A 47 -3.53 4.94 -14.17
N ARG A 48 -3.96 5.38 -13.00
CA ARG A 48 -5.37 5.47 -12.62
C ARG A 48 -6.10 6.51 -13.47
N ALA A 49 -7.35 6.24 -13.83
CA ALA A 49 -8.19 7.21 -14.53
C ALA A 49 -8.36 8.50 -13.71
N ALA A 50 -8.38 9.65 -14.36
CA ALA A 50 -8.34 10.95 -13.69
C ALA A 50 -9.54 11.25 -12.77
N LYS A 51 -10.68 10.58 -13.00
CA LYS A 51 -11.95 10.86 -12.31
C LYS A 51 -12.18 10.03 -11.03
N ILE A 52 -11.33 9.06 -10.73
CA ILE A 52 -11.43 8.22 -9.55
C ILE A 52 -10.57 8.74 -8.40
N ARG A 53 -10.73 8.13 -7.21
CA ARG A 53 -9.89 8.45 -6.05
C ARG A 53 -8.42 8.22 -6.40
N GLN A 54 -7.54 9.18 -6.06
CA GLN A 54 -6.11 9.18 -6.44
C GLN A 54 -5.91 9.09 -7.96
N GLY A 55 -6.79 9.72 -8.73
CA GLY A 55 -6.71 9.74 -10.19
C GLY A 55 -5.40 10.29 -10.72
N SER A 56 -4.97 9.77 -11.87
CA SER A 56 -3.71 10.07 -12.54
C SER A 56 -2.44 9.62 -11.82
N GLU A 57 -2.55 8.94 -10.66
CA GLU A 57 -1.39 8.32 -9.99
C GLU A 57 -0.99 7.01 -10.68
N ILE A 58 0.30 6.70 -10.56
CA ILE A 58 0.87 5.42 -11.04
C ILE A 58 0.95 4.47 -9.86
N CYS A 59 0.35 3.29 -10.00
CA CYS A 59 0.31 2.28 -8.94
C CYS A 59 0.44 0.84 -9.50
N PHE A 60 0.52 -0.09 -8.59
CA PHE A 60 0.25 -1.49 -8.84
C PHE A 60 -1.25 -1.76 -8.70
N PRO A 61 -1.81 -2.72 -9.43
CA PRO A 61 -3.22 -3.10 -9.30
C PRO A 61 -3.52 -3.62 -7.90
N GLY A 62 -4.71 -3.28 -7.40
CA GLY A 62 -5.15 -3.68 -6.08
C GLY A 62 -6.19 -2.76 -5.46
N GLY A 63 -6.85 -3.27 -4.43
CA GLY A 63 -7.98 -2.57 -3.81
C GLY A 63 -8.25 -2.97 -2.38
N GLU A 64 -9.40 -2.57 -1.90
CA GLU A 64 -9.90 -2.86 -0.56
C GLU A 64 -10.29 -4.35 -0.44
N HIS A 65 -9.93 -4.94 0.69
CA HIS A 65 -10.36 -6.29 1.01
C HIS A 65 -11.84 -6.32 1.38
N ASP A 66 -12.61 -7.08 0.60
CA ASP A 66 -14.00 -7.39 0.87
C ASP A 66 -14.12 -8.79 1.51
N PRO A 67 -14.37 -8.86 2.85
CA PRO A 67 -14.49 -10.16 3.53
C PRO A 67 -15.68 -11.01 3.08
N GLU A 68 -16.66 -10.43 2.35
CA GLU A 68 -17.82 -11.16 1.87
C GLU A 68 -17.52 -11.90 0.55
N SER A 69 -16.68 -11.33 -0.30
CA SER A 69 -16.30 -11.90 -1.59
C SER A 69 -14.93 -12.58 -1.59
N ASP A 70 -13.98 -12.06 -0.82
CA ASP A 70 -12.59 -12.49 -0.83
C ASP A 70 -12.28 -13.44 0.32
N LYS A 71 -11.80 -14.67 0.02
CA LYS A 71 -11.41 -15.64 1.05
C LYS A 71 -10.10 -15.25 1.75
N SER A 72 -9.26 -14.48 1.10
CA SER A 72 -7.97 -14.00 1.60
C SER A 72 -7.58 -12.69 0.94
N LEU A 73 -6.60 -12.00 1.53
CA LEU A 73 -6.01 -10.79 0.92
C LEU A 73 -5.31 -11.08 -0.43
N PHE A 74 -4.84 -12.32 -0.66
CA PHE A 74 -4.34 -12.70 -1.98
C PHE A 74 -5.46 -12.77 -3.02
N ASP A 75 -6.61 -13.32 -2.65
CA ASP A 75 -7.78 -13.34 -3.55
C ASP A 75 -8.21 -11.92 -3.91
N THR A 76 -8.19 -10.97 -2.95
CA THR A 76 -8.39 -9.54 -3.21
C THR A 76 -7.43 -9.03 -4.29
N ALA A 77 -6.11 -9.24 -4.09
CA ALA A 77 -5.11 -8.75 -5.04
C ALA A 77 -5.28 -9.34 -6.43
N VAL A 78 -5.66 -10.61 -6.53
CA VAL A 78 -5.93 -11.28 -7.82
C VAL A 78 -7.21 -10.75 -8.45
N ARG A 79 -8.31 -10.64 -7.70
CA ARG A 79 -9.59 -10.12 -8.20
C ARG A 79 -9.43 -8.72 -8.77
N GLU A 80 -8.84 -7.80 -7.99
CA GLU A 80 -8.59 -6.42 -8.42
C GLU A 80 -7.71 -6.37 -9.67
N THR A 81 -6.66 -7.20 -9.73
CA THR A 81 -5.79 -7.28 -10.92
C THR A 81 -6.55 -7.75 -12.16
N ILE A 82 -7.47 -8.69 -12.00
CA ILE A 82 -8.33 -9.16 -13.11
C ILE A 82 -9.30 -8.06 -13.55
N GLU A 83 -9.94 -7.37 -12.60
CA GLU A 83 -10.90 -6.30 -12.84
C GLU A 83 -10.22 -5.09 -13.51
N GLU A 84 -9.11 -4.61 -12.96
CA GLU A 84 -8.41 -3.42 -13.45
C GLU A 84 -7.66 -3.66 -14.76
N LEU A 85 -6.95 -4.80 -14.90
CA LEU A 85 -6.10 -5.07 -16.07
C LEU A 85 -6.73 -5.97 -17.14
N GLY A 86 -7.84 -6.63 -16.84
CA GLY A 86 -8.48 -7.59 -17.76
C GLY A 86 -7.62 -8.83 -18.04
N VAL A 87 -6.67 -9.14 -17.16
CA VAL A 87 -5.83 -10.34 -17.26
C VAL A 87 -6.63 -11.57 -16.84
N LYS A 88 -6.36 -12.72 -17.47
CA LYS A 88 -6.97 -13.99 -17.07
C LYS A 88 -6.27 -14.55 -15.82
N GLU A 89 -7.04 -15.15 -14.90
CA GLU A 89 -6.51 -15.72 -13.65
C GLU A 89 -5.42 -16.77 -13.89
N ASP A 90 -5.55 -17.62 -14.91
CA ASP A 90 -4.59 -18.66 -15.27
C ASP A 90 -3.24 -18.13 -15.75
N LYS A 91 -3.15 -16.83 -16.03
CA LYS A 91 -1.92 -16.11 -16.36
C LYS A 91 -1.18 -15.56 -15.15
N ILE A 92 -1.81 -15.55 -13.97
CA ILE A 92 -1.24 -15.03 -12.73
C ILE A 92 -0.55 -16.15 -11.99
N VAL A 93 0.78 -16.11 -11.91
CA VAL A 93 1.60 -17.11 -11.22
C VAL A 93 2.17 -16.51 -9.94
N PHE A 94 1.64 -16.94 -8.79
CA PHE A 94 2.10 -16.47 -7.47
C PHE A 94 3.58 -16.82 -7.24
N ILE A 95 4.35 -15.82 -6.80
CA ILE A 95 5.78 -15.97 -6.45
C ILE A 95 5.95 -15.93 -4.94
N GLY A 96 5.34 -14.96 -4.27
CA GLY A 96 5.51 -14.80 -2.85
C GLY A 96 4.77 -13.61 -2.26
N LYS A 97 4.79 -13.55 -0.93
CA LYS A 97 4.28 -12.44 -0.14
C LYS A 97 5.47 -11.64 0.42
N THR A 98 5.36 -10.33 0.44
CA THR A 98 6.34 -9.46 1.10
C THR A 98 5.79 -8.88 2.40
N ASP A 99 6.55 -8.02 3.07
CA ASP A 99 6.16 -7.43 4.34
C ASP A 99 4.97 -6.48 4.17
N ILE A 100 4.09 -6.44 5.20
CA ILE A 100 2.92 -5.57 5.20
C ILE A 100 3.37 -4.12 5.33
N LEU A 101 2.90 -3.27 4.43
CA LEU A 101 3.08 -1.84 4.55
C LEU A 101 1.98 -1.28 5.48
N VAL A 102 2.40 -0.66 6.58
CA VAL A 102 1.50 0.07 7.48
C VAL A 102 1.65 1.55 7.18
N GLY A 103 0.60 2.10 6.59
CA GLY A 103 0.54 3.53 6.28
C GLY A 103 0.08 4.37 7.46
N ASN A 104 0.36 5.66 7.39
CA ASN A 104 -0.23 6.62 8.30
C ASN A 104 -1.77 6.64 8.11
N MET A 105 -2.51 7.03 9.11
CA MET A 105 -3.98 7.15 9.05
C MET A 105 -4.74 5.82 8.98
N GLY A 106 -4.18 4.72 9.49
CA GLY A 106 -4.92 3.48 9.62
C GLY A 106 -5.13 2.74 8.30
N VAL A 107 -4.13 2.72 7.44
CA VAL A 107 -4.12 1.94 6.20
C VAL A 107 -3.12 0.80 6.33
N THR A 108 -3.50 -0.41 5.90
CA THR A 108 -2.55 -1.50 5.68
C THR A 108 -2.63 -1.95 4.23
N VAL A 109 -1.47 -2.22 3.65
CA VAL A 109 -1.36 -2.82 2.31
C VAL A 109 -0.62 -4.15 2.46
N ASP A 110 -1.26 -5.23 2.06
CA ASP A 110 -0.66 -6.57 1.97
C ASP A 110 -0.19 -6.80 0.52
N PRO A 111 1.13 -6.77 0.22
CA PRO A 111 1.64 -6.88 -1.13
C PRO A 111 1.95 -8.33 -1.48
N PHE A 112 1.60 -8.73 -2.71
CA PHE A 112 1.85 -10.05 -3.27
C PHE A 112 2.63 -9.92 -4.58
N LEU A 113 3.72 -10.67 -4.72
CA LEU A 113 4.50 -10.72 -5.94
C LEU A 113 3.99 -11.87 -6.81
N ALA A 114 3.73 -11.58 -8.08
CA ALA A 114 3.31 -12.59 -9.04
C ALA A 114 3.88 -12.31 -10.43
N GLU A 115 4.12 -13.35 -11.21
CA GLU A 115 4.43 -13.23 -12.63
C GLU A 115 3.13 -13.25 -13.44
N ILE A 116 3.00 -12.33 -14.39
CA ILE A 116 1.93 -12.32 -15.39
C ILE A 116 2.47 -12.92 -16.68
N LYS A 117 1.94 -14.08 -17.07
CA LYS A 117 2.35 -14.85 -18.24
C LYS A 117 1.72 -14.32 -19.53
N ILE A 118 2.21 -13.17 -20.00
CA ILE A 118 1.81 -12.54 -21.25
C ILE A 118 3.05 -12.26 -22.11
N ASN A 119 2.90 -12.23 -23.43
CA ASN A 119 3.98 -11.89 -24.36
C ASN A 119 3.99 -10.38 -24.68
N SER A 120 2.85 -9.72 -24.59
CA SER A 120 2.66 -8.28 -24.80
C SER A 120 1.60 -7.74 -23.86
N ILE A 121 1.74 -6.48 -23.46
CA ILE A 121 0.69 -5.75 -22.72
C ILE A 121 -0.60 -5.59 -23.53
N ASP A 122 -0.56 -5.76 -24.86
CA ASP A 122 -1.73 -5.75 -25.75
C ASP A 122 -2.66 -6.95 -25.52
N GLU A 123 -2.22 -7.98 -24.79
CA GLU A 123 -3.07 -9.08 -24.36
C GLU A 123 -3.99 -8.70 -23.19
N LEU A 124 -3.73 -7.57 -22.54
CA LEU A 124 -4.56 -7.04 -21.47
C LEU A 124 -5.73 -6.25 -22.03
N ASN A 125 -6.82 -6.21 -21.25
CA ASN A 125 -8.00 -5.42 -21.57
C ASN A 125 -8.39 -4.56 -20.36
N PRO A 126 -7.64 -3.48 -20.07
CA PRO A 126 -7.86 -2.66 -18.88
C PRO A 126 -9.26 -2.03 -18.86
N ASP A 127 -9.85 -1.97 -17.66
CA ASP A 127 -11.09 -1.22 -17.44
C ASP A 127 -10.81 0.28 -17.61
N LYS A 128 -11.37 0.88 -18.66
CA LYS A 128 -11.13 2.28 -19.01
C LYS A 128 -11.76 3.28 -18.04
N ASP A 129 -12.69 2.83 -17.21
CA ASP A 129 -13.28 3.68 -16.18
C ASP A 129 -12.35 3.84 -14.98
N GLU A 130 -11.46 2.86 -14.75
CA GLU A 130 -10.50 2.84 -13.63
C GLU A 130 -9.05 3.04 -14.05
N VAL A 131 -8.65 2.56 -15.22
CA VAL A 131 -7.27 2.55 -15.72
C VAL A 131 -7.12 3.36 -16.99
N GLU A 132 -6.36 4.47 -16.91
CA GLU A 132 -6.04 5.32 -18.08
C GLU A 132 -5.05 4.62 -19.01
N LYS A 133 -4.04 3.96 -18.44
CA LYS A 133 -2.93 3.36 -19.19
C LYS A 133 -2.26 2.25 -18.39
N VAL A 134 -1.80 1.22 -19.10
CA VAL A 134 -0.92 0.17 -18.56
C VAL A 134 0.43 0.23 -19.26
N PHE A 135 1.53 0.02 -18.52
CA PHE A 135 2.88 0.08 -19.09
C PHE A 135 3.88 -0.73 -18.27
N LEU A 136 5.04 -0.99 -18.86
CA LEU A 136 6.13 -1.73 -18.26
C LEU A 136 7.31 -0.80 -17.97
N ILE A 137 7.98 -1.03 -16.84
CA ILE A 137 9.29 -0.44 -16.54
C ILE A 137 10.23 -1.55 -16.09
N PRO A 138 11.42 -1.66 -16.72
CA PRO A 138 12.39 -2.70 -16.38
C PRO A 138 12.81 -2.64 -14.90
N ILE A 139 12.94 -3.80 -14.26
CA ILE A 139 13.47 -3.89 -12.89
C ILE A 139 14.88 -3.30 -12.81
N SER A 140 15.67 -3.47 -13.87
CA SER A 140 17.03 -2.94 -13.98
C SER A 140 17.08 -1.40 -13.85
N PHE A 141 16.02 -0.68 -14.26
CA PHE A 141 15.92 0.77 -14.06
C PHE A 141 15.92 1.11 -12.56
N PHE A 142 15.06 0.49 -11.77
CA PHE A 142 14.97 0.73 -10.31
C PHE A 142 16.21 0.21 -9.57
N TYR A 143 16.81 -0.87 -10.06
CA TYR A 143 18.02 -1.44 -9.49
C TYR A 143 19.21 -0.47 -9.61
N LYS A 144 19.34 0.23 -10.75
CA LYS A 144 20.43 1.17 -11.07
C LYS A 144 20.16 2.59 -10.58
N THR A 145 18.89 2.97 -10.46
CA THR A 145 18.49 4.35 -10.14
C THR A 145 17.91 4.39 -8.73
N PRO A 146 18.59 4.99 -7.75
CA PRO A 146 18.04 5.16 -6.41
C PRO A 146 16.84 6.11 -6.42
N PRO A 147 15.87 5.96 -5.51
CA PRO A 147 14.76 6.91 -5.39
C PRO A 147 15.22 8.25 -4.84
N GLU A 148 14.54 9.31 -5.25
CA GLU A 148 14.56 10.58 -4.52
C GLU A 148 13.85 10.40 -3.17
N ILE A 149 14.41 10.97 -2.09
CA ILE A 149 13.87 10.83 -0.74
C ILE A 149 13.46 12.18 -0.19
N TYR A 150 12.22 12.26 0.26
CA TYR A 150 11.64 13.46 0.87
C TYR A 150 11.12 13.14 2.26
N TYR A 151 10.98 14.18 3.09
CA TYR A 151 10.44 14.07 4.44
C TYR A 151 9.34 15.09 4.65
N LEU A 152 8.11 14.61 4.81
CA LEU A 152 6.95 15.43 5.13
C LEU A 152 6.80 15.55 6.64
N LYS A 153 6.34 16.69 7.11
CA LYS A 153 5.98 16.89 8.53
C LYS A 153 4.56 16.38 8.75
N LEU A 154 4.38 15.49 9.70
CA LEU A 154 3.07 15.06 10.17
C LEU A 154 2.68 15.84 11.42
N GLN A 155 1.44 16.29 11.48
CA GLN A 155 0.85 16.92 12.64
C GLN A 155 -0.48 16.26 12.99
N VAL A 156 -0.71 16.07 14.29
CA VAL A 156 -1.99 15.68 14.83
C VAL A 156 -2.66 16.94 15.37
N HIS A 157 -3.91 17.14 14.99
CA HIS A 157 -4.72 18.29 15.39
C HIS A 157 -5.81 17.83 16.37
N PRO A 158 -5.84 18.32 17.62
CA PRO A 158 -6.89 17.98 18.58
C PRO A 158 -8.21 18.70 18.30
N TYR A 159 -8.23 19.61 17.37
CA TYR A 159 -9.40 20.37 16.92
C TYR A 159 -9.29 20.69 15.43
N TYR A 160 -10.40 21.11 14.84
CA TYR A 160 -10.38 21.80 13.55
C TYR A 160 -11.16 23.12 13.65
N THR A 161 -10.90 24.03 12.72
CA THR A 161 -11.61 25.29 12.61
C THR A 161 -12.54 25.23 11.40
N THR A 162 -13.81 25.53 11.59
CA THR A 162 -14.80 25.59 10.51
C THR A 162 -14.53 26.80 9.60
N GLU A 163 -15.17 26.83 8.44
CA GLU A 163 -15.09 27.99 7.52
C GLU A 163 -15.56 29.31 8.18
N ASN A 164 -16.46 29.21 9.15
CA ASN A 164 -16.96 30.37 9.91
C ASN A 164 -16.05 30.80 11.06
N GLY A 165 -14.90 30.14 11.25
CA GLY A 165 -13.94 30.45 12.31
C GLY A 165 -14.26 29.79 13.67
N GLU A 166 -15.29 28.94 13.76
CA GLU A 166 -15.62 28.20 14.98
C GLU A 166 -14.62 27.06 15.20
N LYS A 167 -14.09 26.98 16.43
CA LYS A 167 -13.21 25.87 16.84
C LYS A 167 -14.02 24.70 17.35
N ILE A 168 -13.88 23.54 16.72
CA ILE A 168 -14.48 22.28 17.12
C ILE A 168 -13.42 21.38 17.73
N ASP A 169 -13.51 21.11 19.02
CA ASP A 169 -12.59 20.22 19.72
C ASP A 169 -12.94 18.75 19.39
N LEU A 170 -11.93 18.00 18.89
CA LEU A 170 -12.03 16.58 18.59
C LEU A 170 -11.49 15.72 19.74
N PHE A 171 -10.64 16.29 20.57
CA PHE A 171 -9.95 15.59 21.65
C PHE A 171 -9.97 16.45 22.90
N PRO A 172 -10.77 16.10 23.94
CA PRO A 172 -10.98 16.93 25.14
C PRO A 172 -9.79 16.79 26.12
N ALA A 173 -8.60 17.15 25.67
CA ALA A 173 -7.37 16.96 26.43
C ALA A 173 -7.37 17.63 27.81
N LYS A 174 -8.06 18.79 27.94
CA LYS A 174 -8.20 19.51 29.20
C LYS A 174 -9.09 18.76 30.18
N GLU A 175 -10.21 18.21 29.72
CA GLU A 175 -11.15 17.45 30.55
C GLU A 175 -10.57 16.12 31.02
N LEU A 176 -9.64 15.56 30.19
CA LEU A 176 -8.90 14.34 30.47
C LEU A 176 -7.65 14.56 31.33
N ASP A 177 -7.43 15.78 31.83
CA ASP A 177 -6.25 16.18 32.62
C ASP A 177 -4.91 15.78 31.96
N LEU A 178 -4.83 15.98 30.65
CA LEU A 178 -3.64 15.67 29.87
C LEU A 178 -2.67 16.87 29.83
N PRO A 179 -1.36 16.62 29.60
CA PRO A 179 -0.38 17.69 29.48
C PRO A 179 -0.77 18.76 28.45
N GLU A 180 -0.51 20.03 28.74
CA GLU A 180 -0.88 21.19 27.92
C GLU A 180 -0.47 21.11 26.45
N LYS A 181 0.63 20.40 26.14
CA LYS A 181 1.07 20.19 24.76
C LYS A 181 0.01 19.56 23.86
N TYR A 182 -0.96 18.83 24.41
CA TYR A 182 -2.07 18.19 23.67
C TYR A 182 -3.27 19.10 23.43
N LEU A 183 -3.26 20.33 23.97
CA LEU A 183 -4.28 21.35 23.67
C LEU A 183 -4.06 22.02 22.29
N ASN A 184 -2.88 21.84 21.70
CA ASN A 184 -2.49 22.44 20.43
C ASN A 184 -1.98 21.36 19.47
N PRO A 185 -1.94 21.63 18.17
CA PRO A 185 -1.37 20.70 17.21
C PRO A 185 0.06 20.29 17.57
N TRP A 186 0.33 18.98 17.56
CA TRP A 186 1.66 18.46 17.88
C TRP A 186 2.26 17.65 16.73
N THR A 187 3.58 17.61 16.68
CA THR A 187 4.30 16.87 15.63
C THR A 187 4.26 15.37 15.91
N ALA A 188 3.78 14.59 14.94
CA ALA A 188 3.79 13.13 14.96
C ALA A 188 5.05 12.54 14.29
N GLY A 189 6.04 13.39 13.97
CA GLY A 189 7.30 12.98 13.33
C GLY A 189 7.42 13.40 11.87
N LYS A 190 8.37 12.78 11.19
CA LYS A 190 8.58 12.95 9.75
C LYS A 190 8.14 11.70 9.02
N HIS A 191 7.39 11.89 7.95
CA HIS A 191 7.00 10.81 7.04
C HIS A 191 7.95 10.80 5.84
N LYS A 192 8.67 9.67 5.67
CA LYS A 192 9.56 9.45 4.53
C LYS A 192 8.71 9.15 3.29
N VAL A 193 8.95 9.88 2.23
CA VAL A 193 8.34 9.66 0.91
C VAL A 193 9.45 9.41 -0.09
N MET A 194 9.31 8.35 -0.88
CA MET A 194 10.19 8.00 -1.98
C MET A 194 9.52 8.32 -3.30
N ALA A 195 10.33 8.67 -4.31
CA ALA A 195 9.84 8.94 -5.65
C ALA A 195 10.87 8.55 -6.72
N TRP A 196 10.40 8.03 -7.84
CA TRP A 196 11.16 7.87 -9.08
C TRP A 196 10.52 8.68 -10.20
N ARG A 197 11.32 9.46 -10.90
CA ARG A 197 10.90 10.10 -12.14
C ARG A 197 11.13 9.14 -13.30
N THR A 198 10.09 8.86 -14.04
CA THR A 198 10.13 7.99 -15.22
C THR A 198 9.57 8.74 -16.43
N ASN A 199 9.74 8.17 -17.62
CA ASN A 199 9.14 8.73 -18.83
C ASN A 199 7.60 8.65 -18.82
N GLU A 200 7.03 7.76 -17.98
CA GLU A 200 5.59 7.56 -17.83
C GLU A 200 4.97 8.47 -16.76
N GLY A 201 5.80 9.14 -15.96
CA GLY A 201 5.41 10.00 -14.85
C GLY A 201 6.18 9.71 -13.57
N THR A 202 5.73 10.28 -12.48
CA THR A 202 6.37 10.09 -11.16
C THR A 202 5.68 8.96 -10.41
N ILE A 203 6.46 7.94 -10.04
CA ILE A 203 6.04 6.87 -9.12
C ILE A 203 6.47 7.28 -7.73
N TRP A 204 5.55 7.35 -6.77
CA TRP A 204 5.84 7.86 -5.44
C TRP A 204 5.02 7.18 -4.33
N GLY A 205 5.27 7.57 -3.09
CA GLY A 205 4.46 7.15 -1.94
C GLY A 205 4.54 5.65 -1.67
N MET A 206 3.39 5.00 -1.50
CA MET A 206 3.30 3.58 -1.17
C MET A 206 3.83 2.69 -2.29
N THR A 207 3.51 3.00 -3.54
CA THR A 207 4.02 2.26 -4.71
C THR A 207 5.55 2.28 -4.75
N ALA A 208 6.16 3.46 -4.55
CA ALA A 208 7.61 3.59 -4.48
C ALA A 208 8.21 2.82 -3.29
N ALA A 209 7.53 2.80 -2.14
CA ALA A 209 7.98 2.01 -1.00
C ALA A 209 8.00 0.51 -1.30
N LEU A 210 6.96 -0.01 -1.96
CA LEU A 210 6.88 -1.41 -2.38
C LEU A 210 7.97 -1.78 -3.39
N ILE A 211 8.24 -0.92 -4.38
CA ILE A 211 9.34 -1.11 -5.32
C ILE A 211 10.68 -1.18 -4.58
N SER A 212 10.93 -0.23 -3.68
CA SER A 212 12.17 -0.20 -2.89
C SER A 212 12.38 -1.47 -2.09
N GLU A 213 11.30 -2.03 -1.52
CA GLU A 213 11.33 -3.29 -0.78
C GLU A 213 11.70 -4.46 -1.70
N ILE A 214 11.06 -4.59 -2.86
CA ILE A 214 11.35 -5.67 -3.82
C ILE A 214 12.80 -5.56 -4.33
N ILE A 215 13.25 -4.36 -4.69
CA ILE A 215 14.64 -4.15 -5.14
C ILE A 215 15.64 -4.53 -4.04
N SER A 216 15.33 -4.21 -2.77
CA SER A 216 16.16 -4.62 -1.64
C SER A 216 16.25 -6.14 -1.51
N LYS A 217 15.11 -6.84 -1.64
CA LYS A 217 15.07 -8.32 -1.57
C LYS A 217 15.79 -8.98 -2.75
N ILE A 218 15.70 -8.41 -3.96
CA ILE A 218 16.47 -8.89 -5.12
C ILE A 218 17.97 -8.78 -4.84
N LYS A 219 18.45 -7.64 -4.35
CA LYS A 219 19.88 -7.44 -4.00
C LYS A 219 20.35 -8.45 -2.97
N LEU A 220 19.56 -8.68 -1.92
CA LEU A 220 19.89 -9.67 -0.90
C LEU A 220 19.95 -11.09 -1.45
N SER A 221 19.14 -11.44 -2.45
CA SER A 221 19.15 -12.77 -3.06
C SER A 221 20.38 -13.02 -3.94
N GLU A 222 21.07 -11.96 -4.38
CA GLU A 222 22.31 -12.05 -5.19
C GLU A 222 23.58 -12.14 -4.32
N GLU A 223 23.47 -11.76 -3.03
CA GLU A 223 24.60 -11.80 -2.08
C GLU A 223 24.72 -13.14 -1.33
N GLY A 224 23.75 -14.03 -1.44
CA GLY A 224 23.66 -15.34 -0.77
C GLY A 224 23.86 -16.49 -1.71
#